data_69cb99471d49e086bd7963ff19e4d448
#
_entry.id   69cb99471d49e086bd7963ff19e4d448
#
_cell.length_a   1.000
_cell.length_b   1.000
_cell.length_c   1.000
_cell.angle_alpha   90.00
_cell.angle_beta   90.00
_cell.angle_gamma   90.00
#
_symmetry.space_group_name_H-M   'P 1'
#
loop_
_entity.id
_entity.type
_entity.pdbx_description
1 polymer ?
#
loop_
_entity_poly.entity_id
_entity_poly.type
_entity_poly.pdbx_seq_one_letter_code
_entity_poly.pdbx_strand_id
1 'polypeptide(L)'
;MDKLRALRYFSAAAAEKSLSGAARGFGVSVTAVAKLINALEKSLGAKLFDRTARGLTLTAEGTRYLEACAPALAQLDDADERLRASTLRPKGAVVVGVQHVIARGCLTAALPRFHARYPDIEIDVRDFQRVTDEQVSDLFFASSDSRLARNQSFF
;
A
#
# COMPACT_ATOMS: atom_id res chain seq x y z
N MET A 1 23.52 10.78 -6.92
CA MET A 1 22.09 10.47 -7.22
C MET A 1 21.47 9.90 -5.96
N ASP A 2 20.34 10.42 -5.54
CA ASP A 2 19.52 9.80 -4.50
C ASP A 2 18.85 8.54 -5.07
N LYS A 3 19.42 7.38 -4.78
CA LYS A 3 19.01 6.10 -5.37
C LYS A 3 17.63 5.67 -4.87
N LEU A 4 17.33 5.90 -3.58
CA LEU A 4 16.03 5.53 -3.02
C LEU A 4 14.89 6.33 -3.66
N ARG A 5 15.08 7.63 -3.79
CA ARG A 5 14.13 8.51 -4.47
C ARG A 5 13.94 8.15 -5.94
N ALA A 6 15.02 7.80 -6.63
CA ALA A 6 14.96 7.35 -8.01
C ALA A 6 14.18 6.04 -8.15
N LEU A 7 14.36 5.08 -7.21
CA LEU A 7 13.61 3.82 -7.16
C LEU A 7 12.12 4.05 -6.89
N ARG A 8 11.76 4.93 -5.95
CA ARG A 8 10.36 5.30 -5.70
C ARG A 8 9.70 5.90 -6.92
N TYR A 9 10.38 6.81 -7.63
CA TYR A 9 9.87 7.40 -8.87
C TYR A 9 9.74 6.37 -9.99
N PHE A 10 10.70 5.45 -10.11
CA PHE A 10 10.65 4.36 -11.07
C PHE A 10 9.45 3.44 -10.81
N SER A 11 9.25 2.99 -9.57
CA SER A 11 8.14 2.14 -9.17
C SER A 11 6.77 2.81 -9.42
N ALA A 12 6.62 4.07 -9.06
CA ALA A 12 5.39 4.82 -9.31
C ALA A 12 5.13 5.03 -10.81
N ALA A 13 6.17 5.34 -11.59
CA ALA A 13 6.03 5.51 -13.04
C ALA A 13 5.64 4.19 -13.74
N ALA A 14 6.09 3.06 -13.22
CA ALA A 14 5.69 1.74 -13.68
C ALA A 14 4.21 1.44 -13.38
N ALA A 15 3.76 1.72 -12.15
CA ALA A 15 2.38 1.53 -11.73
C ALA A 15 1.40 2.40 -12.51
N GLU A 16 1.74 3.69 -12.68
CA GLU A 16 0.93 4.68 -13.39
C GLU A 16 1.05 4.56 -14.93
N LYS A 17 1.99 3.76 -15.43
CA LYS A 17 2.37 3.70 -16.85
C LYS A 17 2.60 5.09 -17.46
N SER A 18 3.04 6.05 -16.62
CA SER A 18 3.11 7.47 -16.94
C SER A 18 4.07 8.22 -16.03
N LEU A 19 5.01 8.97 -16.61
CA LEU A 19 5.85 9.90 -15.84
C LEU A 19 5.04 11.03 -15.20
N SER A 20 4.00 11.48 -15.89
CA SER A 20 3.12 12.56 -15.40
C SER A 20 2.24 12.07 -14.22
N GLY A 21 1.77 10.82 -14.25
CA GLY A 21 1.08 10.20 -13.13
C GLY A 21 1.96 10.13 -11.90
N ALA A 22 3.16 9.57 -12.03
CA ALA A 22 4.13 9.53 -10.95
C ALA A 22 4.48 10.92 -10.40
N ALA A 23 4.69 11.90 -11.28
CA ALA A 23 5.01 13.26 -10.87
C ALA A 23 3.91 13.91 -10.02
N ARG A 24 2.65 13.69 -10.37
CA ARG A 24 1.49 14.15 -9.58
C ARG A 24 1.46 13.52 -8.21
N GLY A 25 1.66 12.19 -8.12
CA GLY A 25 1.65 11.48 -6.84
C GLY A 25 2.72 11.97 -5.85
N PHE A 26 3.85 12.46 -6.35
CA PHE A 26 4.93 13.01 -5.53
C PHE A 26 4.94 14.54 -5.41
N GLY A 27 4.03 15.26 -6.04
CA GLY A 27 4.00 16.72 -6.02
C GLY A 27 5.23 17.38 -6.68
N VAL A 28 5.81 16.74 -7.71
CA VAL A 28 7.03 17.22 -8.38
C VAL A 28 6.82 17.40 -9.89
N SER A 29 7.77 18.05 -10.56
CA SER A 29 7.71 18.19 -12.01
C SER A 29 8.03 16.88 -12.73
N VAL A 30 7.42 16.66 -13.89
CA VAL A 30 7.70 15.52 -14.78
C VAL A 30 9.18 15.44 -15.14
N THR A 31 9.80 16.61 -15.34
CA THR A 31 11.23 16.73 -15.64
C THR A 31 12.10 16.20 -14.49
N ALA A 32 11.71 16.44 -13.23
CA ALA A 32 12.43 15.94 -12.07
C ALA A 32 12.37 14.40 -12.00
N VAL A 33 11.18 13.82 -12.22
CA VAL A 33 11.00 12.36 -12.30
C VAL A 33 11.85 11.77 -13.43
N ALA A 34 11.74 12.32 -14.63
CA ALA A 34 12.49 11.86 -15.81
C ALA A 34 14.01 11.93 -15.58
N LYS A 35 14.51 13.02 -14.98
CA LYS A 35 15.94 13.18 -14.66
C LYS A 35 16.46 12.10 -13.72
N LEU A 36 15.72 11.77 -12.66
CA LEU A 36 16.13 10.74 -11.71
C LEU A 36 16.05 9.35 -12.30
N ILE A 37 15.01 9.03 -13.08
CA ILE A 37 14.91 7.74 -13.78
C ILE A 37 16.04 7.58 -14.80
N ASN A 38 16.32 8.61 -15.61
CA ASN A 38 17.44 8.56 -16.55
C ASN A 38 18.79 8.37 -15.84
N ALA A 39 18.99 9.02 -14.67
CA ALA A 39 20.19 8.83 -13.88
C ALA A 39 20.29 7.41 -13.30
N LEU A 40 19.16 6.81 -12.92
CA LEU A 40 19.09 5.41 -12.46
C LEU A 40 19.46 4.47 -13.61
N GLU A 41 18.85 4.60 -14.78
CA GLU A 41 19.17 3.84 -15.99
C GLU A 41 20.66 3.92 -16.34
N LYS A 42 21.20 5.15 -16.33
CA LYS A 42 22.63 5.37 -16.58
C LYS A 42 23.53 4.64 -15.57
N SER A 43 23.15 4.65 -14.29
CA SER A 43 23.92 3.98 -13.23
C SER A 43 23.87 2.47 -13.33
N LEU A 44 22.80 1.91 -13.89
CA LEU A 44 22.58 0.48 -14.10
C LEU A 44 23.13 -0.01 -15.43
N GLY A 45 23.42 0.91 -16.35
CA GLY A 45 23.82 0.56 -17.74
C GLY A 45 22.69 -0.09 -18.56
N ALA A 46 21.44 0.06 -18.13
CA ALA A 46 20.29 -0.56 -18.77
C ALA A 46 19.10 0.39 -18.85
N LYS A 47 18.28 0.24 -19.90
CA LYS A 47 17.01 0.91 -20.03
C LYS A 47 15.94 0.17 -19.22
N LEU A 48 15.21 0.90 -18.42
CA LEU A 48 14.12 0.34 -17.61
C LEU A 48 12.76 0.61 -18.24
N PHE A 49 12.65 1.66 -19.04
CA PHE A 49 11.44 2.01 -19.77
C PHE A 49 11.66 2.16 -21.26
N ASP A 50 10.68 1.69 -22.02
CA ASP A 50 10.46 2.04 -23.42
C ASP A 50 9.41 3.15 -23.52
N ARG A 51 9.72 4.18 -24.32
CA ARG A 51 8.79 5.26 -24.65
C ARG A 51 8.23 5.00 -26.04
N THR A 52 6.99 4.60 -26.10
CA THR A 52 6.29 4.35 -27.35
C THR A 52 5.16 5.36 -27.56
N ALA A 53 4.60 5.41 -28.75
CA ALA A 53 3.40 6.20 -29.02
C ALA A 53 2.20 5.79 -28.15
N ARG A 54 2.23 4.58 -27.56
CA ARG A 54 1.21 4.05 -26.66
C ARG A 54 1.46 4.39 -25.18
N GLY A 55 2.52 5.12 -24.87
CA GLY A 55 2.87 5.51 -23.50
C GLY A 55 4.19 4.93 -23.00
N LEU A 56 4.29 4.84 -21.69
CA LEU A 56 5.46 4.33 -20.96
C LEU A 56 5.24 2.85 -20.62
N THR A 57 6.17 1.99 -21.05
CA THR A 57 6.15 0.55 -20.75
C THR A 57 7.48 0.11 -20.17
N LEU A 58 7.47 -0.90 -19.29
CA LEU A 58 8.71 -1.48 -18.78
C LEU A 58 9.41 -2.30 -19.87
N THR A 59 10.73 -2.24 -19.89
CA THR A 59 11.57 -3.20 -20.62
C THR A 59 11.61 -4.53 -19.83
N ALA A 60 12.19 -5.57 -20.43
CA ALA A 60 12.44 -6.84 -19.72
C ALA A 60 13.38 -6.63 -18.51
N GLU A 61 14.40 -5.77 -18.65
CA GLU A 61 15.30 -5.37 -17.58
C GLU A 61 14.55 -4.58 -16.52
N GLY A 62 13.67 -3.65 -16.93
CA GLY A 62 12.83 -2.85 -16.03
C GLY A 62 11.89 -3.72 -15.19
N THR A 63 11.27 -4.73 -15.80
CA THR A 63 10.39 -5.66 -15.09
C THR A 63 11.17 -6.44 -14.04
N ARG A 64 12.28 -7.07 -14.41
CA ARG A 64 13.13 -7.83 -13.45
C ARG A 64 13.66 -6.94 -12.34
N TYR A 65 14.05 -5.71 -12.66
CA TYR A 65 14.55 -4.78 -11.66
C TYR A 65 13.47 -4.30 -10.69
N LEU A 66 12.26 -4.06 -11.19
CA LEU A 66 11.10 -3.70 -10.34
C LEU A 66 10.75 -4.83 -9.39
N GLU A 67 10.65 -6.06 -9.88
CA GLU A 67 10.36 -7.24 -9.06
C GLU A 67 11.40 -7.44 -7.95
N ALA A 68 12.67 -7.19 -8.24
CA ALA A 68 13.74 -7.30 -7.26
C ALA A 68 13.72 -6.16 -6.22
N CYS A 69 13.32 -4.93 -6.60
CA CYS A 69 13.37 -3.76 -5.72
C CYS A 69 12.07 -3.52 -4.94
N ALA A 70 10.91 -3.95 -5.45
CA ALA A 70 9.62 -3.71 -4.82
C ALA A 70 9.53 -4.24 -3.37
N PRO A 71 10.02 -5.45 -3.05
CA PRO A 71 10.00 -5.93 -1.66
C PRO A 71 10.85 -5.06 -0.72
N ALA A 72 11.99 -4.55 -1.18
CA ALA A 72 12.87 -3.70 -0.37
C ALA A 72 12.22 -2.33 -0.10
N LEU A 73 11.54 -1.75 -1.08
CA LEU A 73 10.78 -0.50 -0.89
C LEU A 73 9.63 -0.71 0.10
N ALA A 74 8.89 -1.81 -0.02
CA ALA A 74 7.81 -2.13 0.91
C ALA A 74 8.32 -2.32 2.36
N GLN A 75 9.47 -2.98 2.55
CA GLN A 75 10.09 -3.13 3.87
C GLN A 75 10.49 -1.79 4.50
N LEU A 76 10.97 -0.83 3.69
CA LEU A 76 11.28 0.51 4.17
C LEU A 76 10.03 1.28 4.59
N ASP A 77 8.97 1.19 3.78
CA ASP A 77 7.69 1.84 4.09
C ASP A 77 7.07 1.23 5.36
N ASP A 78 7.11 -0.09 5.51
CA ASP A 78 6.68 -0.79 6.72
C ASP A 78 7.49 -0.37 7.97
N ALA A 79 8.79 -0.16 7.84
CA ALA A 79 9.63 0.29 8.95
C ALA A 79 9.26 1.72 9.39
N ASP A 80 9.06 2.62 8.42
CA ASP A 80 8.62 3.99 8.67
C ASP A 80 7.24 4.01 9.35
N GLU A 81 6.31 3.17 8.89
CA GLU A 81 4.97 3.07 9.44
C GLU A 81 4.97 2.52 10.88
N ARG A 82 5.78 1.48 11.14
CA ARG A 82 5.96 0.95 12.50
C ARG A 82 6.50 2.00 13.46
N LEU A 83 7.44 2.84 13.02
CA LEU A 83 7.98 3.90 13.84
C LEU A 83 6.92 4.98 14.12
N ARG A 84 6.16 5.40 13.11
CA ARG A 84 5.05 6.33 13.29
C ARG A 84 3.99 5.76 14.23
N ALA A 85 3.60 4.49 14.03
CA ALA A 85 2.63 3.82 14.91
C ALA A 85 3.12 3.69 16.35
N SER A 86 4.43 3.54 16.58
CA SER A 86 5.00 3.51 17.94
C SER A 86 5.02 4.87 18.61
N THR A 87 5.08 5.95 17.82
CA THR A 87 5.11 7.34 18.32
C THR A 87 3.71 7.90 18.54
N LEU A 88 2.75 7.48 17.73
CA LEU A 88 1.34 7.77 17.90
C LEU A 88 0.74 6.66 18.78
N ARG A 89 0.12 7.01 19.91
CA ARG A 89 -0.76 6.10 20.64
C ARG A 89 -2.11 6.12 19.93
N PRO A 90 -2.38 5.19 19.00
CA PRO A 90 -3.66 5.15 18.32
C PRO A 90 -4.73 4.86 19.36
N LYS A 91 -5.78 5.65 19.36
CA LYS A 91 -6.93 5.53 20.26
C LYS A 91 -8.22 5.76 19.48
N GLY A 92 -9.26 5.08 19.86
CA GLY A 92 -10.57 5.23 19.23
C GLY A 92 -11.31 3.89 19.15
N ALA A 93 -12.48 3.90 18.52
CA ALA A 93 -13.29 2.71 18.32
C ALA A 93 -13.26 2.30 16.84
N VAL A 94 -13.10 1.00 16.61
CA VAL A 94 -13.14 0.37 15.27
C VAL A 94 -14.27 -0.65 15.25
N VAL A 95 -15.19 -0.52 14.31
CA VAL A 95 -16.28 -1.48 14.11
C VAL A 95 -15.88 -2.49 13.05
N VAL A 96 -15.84 -3.76 13.45
CA VAL A 96 -15.46 -4.88 12.57
C VAL A 96 -16.67 -5.76 12.29
N GLY A 97 -17.16 -5.73 11.04
CA GLY A 97 -18.23 -6.61 10.57
C GLY A 97 -17.66 -7.97 10.14
N VAL A 98 -18.09 -9.05 10.75
CA VAL A 98 -17.61 -10.41 10.41
C VAL A 98 -18.73 -11.41 10.37
N GLN A 99 -18.58 -12.44 9.53
CA GLN A 99 -19.44 -13.61 9.60
C GLN A 99 -19.09 -14.45 10.84
N HIS A 100 -20.10 -15.01 11.46
CA HIS A 100 -20.00 -15.74 12.73
C HIS A 100 -18.89 -16.81 12.75
N VAL A 101 -18.69 -17.53 11.65
CA VAL A 101 -17.68 -18.59 11.56
C VAL A 101 -16.25 -18.02 11.61
N ILE A 102 -16.02 -16.88 10.96
CA ILE A 102 -14.70 -16.22 10.94
C ILE A 102 -14.39 -15.57 12.28
N ALA A 103 -15.39 -14.97 12.92
CA ALA A 103 -15.23 -14.37 14.24
C ALA A 103 -14.70 -15.38 15.27
N ARG A 104 -15.21 -16.60 15.27
CA ARG A 104 -14.81 -17.65 16.21
C ARG A 104 -13.42 -18.22 15.96
N GLY A 105 -12.98 -18.30 14.71
CA GLY A 105 -11.69 -18.93 14.37
C GLY A 105 -10.50 -17.98 14.39
N CYS A 106 -10.60 -16.87 13.67
CA CYS A 106 -9.45 -15.99 13.43
C CYS A 106 -9.39 -14.81 14.40
N LEU A 107 -10.52 -14.17 14.71
CA LEU A 107 -10.55 -12.96 15.52
C LEU A 107 -10.23 -13.25 16.99
N THR A 108 -10.79 -14.30 17.56
CA THR A 108 -10.50 -14.68 18.96
C THR A 108 -9.03 -14.94 19.22
N ALA A 109 -8.30 -15.44 18.24
CA ALA A 109 -6.85 -15.65 18.35
C ALA A 109 -6.04 -14.35 18.14
N ALA A 110 -6.54 -13.43 17.33
CA ALA A 110 -5.84 -12.19 16.97
C ALA A 110 -6.09 -11.05 17.97
N LEU A 111 -7.29 -10.94 18.50
CA LEU A 111 -7.71 -9.83 19.39
C LEU A 111 -6.82 -9.65 20.63
N PRO A 112 -6.40 -10.69 21.37
CA PRO A 112 -5.54 -10.51 22.54
C PRO A 112 -4.18 -9.88 22.17
N ARG A 113 -3.61 -10.30 21.05
CA ARG A 113 -2.34 -9.74 20.55
C ARG A 113 -2.50 -8.30 20.08
N PHE A 114 -3.63 -7.98 19.43
CA PHE A 114 -3.95 -6.64 19.00
C PHE A 114 -4.14 -5.71 20.20
N HIS A 115 -4.94 -6.12 21.18
CA HIS A 115 -5.21 -5.32 22.38
C HIS A 115 -3.96 -5.10 23.24
N ALA A 116 -3.09 -6.10 23.35
CA ALA A 116 -1.80 -5.95 24.04
C ALA A 116 -0.90 -4.90 23.37
N ARG A 117 -1.01 -4.72 22.03
CA ARG A 117 -0.23 -3.76 21.28
C ARG A 117 -0.89 -2.39 21.20
N TYR A 118 -2.22 -2.33 21.23
CA TYR A 118 -3.02 -1.12 21.07
C TYR A 118 -4.12 -1.08 22.14
N PRO A 119 -3.74 -0.84 23.41
CA PRO A 119 -4.68 -0.90 24.54
C PRO A 119 -5.76 0.17 24.51
N ASP A 120 -5.52 1.29 23.82
CA ASP A 120 -6.42 2.42 23.72
C ASP A 120 -7.38 2.34 22.51
N ILE A 121 -7.38 1.22 21.77
CA ILE A 121 -8.32 0.96 20.68
C ILE A 121 -9.42 0.03 21.18
N GLU A 122 -10.65 0.49 21.10
CA GLU A 122 -11.85 -0.34 21.27
C GLU A 122 -12.20 -1.03 19.95
N ILE A 123 -12.41 -2.36 19.99
CA ILE A 123 -12.91 -3.11 18.83
C ILE A 123 -14.33 -3.59 19.13
N ASP A 124 -15.29 -3.08 18.35
CA ASP A 124 -16.68 -3.54 18.36
C ASP A 124 -16.87 -4.54 17.22
N VAL A 125 -17.04 -5.81 17.58
CA VAL A 125 -17.22 -6.90 16.59
C VAL A 125 -18.70 -7.17 16.41
N ARG A 126 -19.21 -6.94 15.21
CA ARG A 126 -20.63 -7.12 14.85
C ARG A 126 -20.82 -8.27 13.88
N ASP A 127 -21.94 -8.96 14.01
CA ASP A 127 -22.33 -9.96 13.02
C ASP A 127 -22.77 -9.27 11.72
N PHE A 128 -22.14 -9.64 10.61
CA PHE A 128 -22.41 -9.07 9.29
C PHE A 128 -23.89 -9.14 8.87
N GLN A 129 -24.64 -10.12 9.34
CA GLN A 129 -26.08 -10.26 9.03
C GLN A 129 -26.97 -9.21 9.74
N ARG A 130 -26.43 -8.46 10.71
CA ARG A 130 -27.17 -7.46 11.49
C ARG A 130 -26.77 -6.01 11.20
N VAL A 131 -25.81 -5.80 10.31
CA VAL A 131 -25.38 -4.45 9.92
C VAL A 131 -26.29 -3.99 8.79
N THR A 132 -27.34 -3.26 9.13
CA THR A 132 -28.14 -2.50 8.17
C THR A 132 -27.37 -1.27 7.68
N ASP A 133 -27.68 -0.80 6.46
CA ASP A 133 -26.98 0.21 5.66
C ASP A 133 -26.64 1.57 6.34
N GLU A 134 -27.06 1.81 7.57
CA GLU A 134 -26.82 3.08 8.29
C GLU A 134 -25.59 3.07 9.20
N GLN A 135 -24.91 1.93 9.38
CA GLN A 135 -23.71 1.84 10.22
C GLN A 135 -22.51 1.42 9.38
N VAL A 136 -21.73 2.40 8.99
CA VAL A 136 -20.45 2.19 8.28
C VAL A 136 -19.53 1.36 9.17
N SER A 137 -19.21 0.16 8.72
CA SER A 137 -18.15 -0.66 9.33
C SER A 137 -16.83 -0.31 8.66
N ASP A 138 -15.83 -0.04 9.47
CA ASP A 138 -14.48 0.34 9.01
C ASP A 138 -13.78 -0.81 8.29
N LEU A 139 -14.19 -2.06 8.57
CA LEU A 139 -13.59 -3.24 7.96
C LEU A 139 -14.61 -4.38 7.83
N PHE A 140 -14.69 -4.99 6.62
CA PHE A 140 -15.52 -6.15 6.34
C PHE A 140 -14.68 -7.38 6.00
N PHE A 141 -14.97 -8.51 6.66
CA PHE A 141 -14.44 -9.82 6.28
C PHE A 141 -15.56 -10.75 5.84
N ALA A 142 -15.53 -11.16 4.57
CA ALA A 142 -16.46 -12.15 4.02
C ALA A 142 -15.70 -13.42 3.61
N SER A 143 -16.20 -14.58 4.01
CA SER A 143 -15.70 -15.87 3.56
C SER A 143 -16.56 -16.40 2.43
N SER A 144 -16.34 -15.96 1.24
CA SER A 144 -16.58 -16.76 0.03
C SER A 144 -15.90 -16.04 -1.12
N ASP A 145 -14.95 -16.75 -1.73
CA ASP A 145 -14.25 -16.35 -2.94
C ASP A 145 -13.58 -14.96 -2.94
N SER A 146 -12.33 -15.00 -2.51
CA SER A 146 -11.20 -14.24 -3.08
C SER A 146 -11.45 -12.84 -3.64
N ARG A 147 -12.14 -11.94 -2.95
CA ARG A 147 -12.01 -10.51 -3.23
C ARG A 147 -12.10 -9.71 -1.93
N LEU A 148 -10.94 -9.36 -1.42
CA LEU A 148 -10.79 -8.27 -0.47
C LEU A 148 -11.24 -6.97 -1.14
N ALA A 149 -12.47 -6.56 -0.90
CA ALA A 149 -12.89 -5.21 -1.21
C ALA A 149 -12.27 -4.29 -0.15
N ARG A 150 -11.10 -3.72 -0.45
CA ARG A 150 -10.58 -2.58 0.29
C ARG A 150 -11.45 -1.39 -0.05
N ASN A 151 -12.29 -0.98 0.86
CA ASN A 151 -12.83 0.35 0.82
C ASN A 151 -11.79 1.25 1.53
N GLN A 152 -10.91 1.87 0.75
CA GLN A 152 -10.00 2.89 1.24
C GLN A 152 -10.75 4.22 1.24
N SER A 153 -11.23 4.63 2.40
CA SER A 153 -11.51 6.02 2.68
C SER A 153 -10.59 6.42 3.84
N PHE A 154 -9.39 6.86 3.51
CA PHE A 154 -8.53 7.58 4.44
C PHE A 154 -8.64 9.06 4.13
N PHE A 155 -9.12 9.83 5.09
CA PHE A 155 -8.88 11.26 5.21
C PHE A 155 -7.52 11.50 5.86
#